data_6321819fb48881037bba7128ab709cbc
#
_entry.id   6321819fb48881037bba7128ab709cbc
#
_cell.length_a   1.000
_cell.length_b   1.000
_cell.length_c   1.000
_cell.angle_alpha   90.00
_cell.angle_beta   90.00
_cell.angle_gamma   90.00
#
_symmetry.space_group_name_H-M   'P 1'
#
loop_
_entity.id
_entity.type
_entity.pdbx_description
1 polymer ?
#
loop_
_entity_poly.entity_id
_entity_poly.type
_entity_poly.pdbx_seq_one_letter_code
_entity_poly.pdbx_strand_id
1 'polypeptide(L)'
;IASACPCQGRGTMSGEDAMPEKVAKLSLDGKTYDLPVHKPTVGPDVLDIRKLYTEADVFTYDPGFTSTAACESAITYIDGDKGELLYRGYPIEQLAEKSTHLEVCYLLLYGELPNAAQLADFTGRVTRHTMVHEQMHYFFRGFRRDAHPMATMVGVVGAMVAFYHDS
;
A
#
# COMPACT_ATOMS: atom_id res chain seq x y z
N ILE A 1 16.92 19.15 -12.51
CA ILE A 1 15.91 19.13 -13.61
C ILE A 1 15.57 17.66 -13.79
N ALA A 2 14.61 17.18 -13.04
CA ALA A 2 14.12 15.81 -13.16
C ALA A 2 13.04 15.78 -14.27
N SER A 3 13.30 15.01 -15.30
CA SER A 3 12.33 14.68 -16.33
C SER A 3 11.22 13.87 -15.65
N ALA A 4 10.07 14.50 -15.47
CA ALA A 4 8.87 13.84 -14.98
C ALA A 4 8.40 12.81 -16.02
N CYS A 5 8.27 11.57 -15.59
CA CYS A 5 7.51 10.57 -16.33
C CYS A 5 6.03 11.01 -16.33
N PRO A 6 5.37 11.19 -17.47
CA PRO A 6 3.99 11.66 -17.50
C PRO A 6 3.05 10.52 -17.14
N CYS A 7 2.69 10.42 -15.88
CA CYS A 7 1.49 9.69 -15.50
C CYS A 7 0.28 10.57 -15.82
N GLN A 8 -0.17 10.54 -17.06
CA GLN A 8 -1.42 11.16 -17.47
C GLN A 8 -2.61 10.30 -17.03
N GLY A 9 -3.59 10.96 -16.46
CA GLY A 9 -4.97 10.55 -16.48
C GLY A 9 -5.48 9.93 -15.18
N ARG A 10 -6.18 10.73 -14.37
CA ARG A 10 -7.26 10.23 -13.51
C ARG A 10 -8.33 9.60 -14.41
N GLY A 11 -8.20 8.30 -14.65
CA GLY A 11 -9.34 7.48 -14.96
C GLY A 11 -9.78 6.83 -13.66
N THR A 12 -10.97 7.14 -13.18
CA THR A 12 -11.72 6.26 -12.32
C THR A 12 -11.90 4.97 -13.10
N MET A 13 -11.04 4.00 -12.85
CA MET A 13 -11.25 2.65 -13.36
C MET A 13 -12.37 2.03 -12.54
N SER A 14 -13.60 2.22 -13.01
CA SER A 14 -14.68 1.27 -12.78
C SER A 14 -14.17 -0.09 -13.24
N GLY A 15 -14.18 -1.07 -12.34
CA GLY A 15 -13.76 -2.44 -12.64
C GLY A 15 -14.69 -3.07 -13.68
N GLU A 16 -14.37 -2.89 -14.95
CA GLU A 16 -14.92 -3.62 -16.07
C GLU A 16 -13.76 -4.06 -16.95
N ASP A 17 -13.47 -5.36 -16.86
CA ASP A 17 -12.91 -6.28 -17.83
C ASP A 17 -12.13 -5.67 -19.02
N ALA A 18 -10.93 -5.15 -18.78
CA ALA A 18 -9.93 -5.14 -19.83
C ALA A 18 -9.59 -6.60 -20.13
N MET A 19 -9.93 -7.10 -21.31
CA MET A 19 -9.58 -8.45 -21.79
C MET A 19 -8.09 -8.66 -21.51
N PRO A 20 -7.70 -9.74 -20.85
CA PRO A 20 -6.30 -10.01 -20.55
C PRO A 20 -5.54 -10.17 -21.88
N GLU A 21 -4.50 -9.38 -22.10
CA GLU A 21 -3.65 -9.47 -23.31
C GLU A 21 -2.96 -10.84 -23.43
N LYS A 22 -2.90 -11.60 -22.36
CA LYS A 22 -2.19 -12.87 -22.28
C LYS A 22 -2.96 -13.84 -21.39
N VAL A 23 -3.07 -15.08 -21.81
CA VAL A 23 -3.75 -16.15 -21.07
C VAL A 23 -2.77 -17.29 -20.86
N ALA A 24 -2.62 -17.73 -19.62
CA ALA A 24 -1.89 -18.96 -19.28
C ALA A 24 -2.87 -20.14 -19.22
N LYS A 25 -2.40 -21.32 -19.60
CA LYS A 25 -3.21 -22.54 -19.60
C LYS A 25 -2.73 -23.50 -18.52
N LEU A 26 -3.63 -23.91 -17.65
CA LEU A 26 -3.40 -24.93 -16.65
C LEU A 26 -4.14 -26.20 -17.05
N SER A 27 -3.40 -27.31 -17.20
CA SER A 27 -3.99 -28.62 -17.53
C SER A 27 -4.01 -29.49 -16.27
N LEU A 28 -5.21 -29.96 -15.90
CA LEU A 28 -5.43 -30.86 -14.76
C LEU A 28 -6.39 -31.97 -15.21
N ASP A 29 -6.02 -33.23 -15.00
CA ASP A 29 -6.86 -34.41 -15.29
C ASP A 29 -7.47 -34.41 -16.70
N GLY A 30 -6.72 -33.94 -17.69
CA GLY A 30 -7.15 -33.90 -19.08
C GLY A 30 -8.05 -32.71 -19.44
N LYS A 31 -8.38 -31.83 -18.48
CA LYS A 31 -9.08 -30.56 -18.71
C LYS A 31 -8.10 -29.40 -18.74
N THR A 32 -8.38 -28.40 -19.54
CA THR A 32 -7.59 -27.19 -19.64
C THR A 32 -8.38 -25.99 -19.12
N TYR A 33 -7.78 -25.22 -18.23
CA TYR A 33 -8.32 -24.00 -17.63
C TYR A 33 -7.52 -22.80 -18.11
N ASP A 34 -8.21 -21.76 -18.50
CA ASP A 34 -7.60 -20.51 -18.97
C ASP A 34 -7.47 -19.54 -17.78
N LEU A 35 -6.25 -19.16 -17.45
CA LEU A 35 -5.94 -18.24 -16.35
C LEU A 35 -5.52 -16.88 -16.93
N PRO A 36 -6.23 -15.79 -16.62
CA PRO A 36 -5.83 -14.44 -17.03
C PRO A 36 -4.46 -14.06 -16.48
N VAL A 37 -3.66 -13.38 -17.29
CA VAL A 37 -2.35 -12.86 -16.90
C VAL A 37 -2.42 -11.34 -16.79
N HIS A 38 -2.18 -10.81 -15.61
CA HIS A 38 -2.06 -9.38 -15.38
C HIS A 38 -0.61 -8.93 -15.55
N LYS A 39 -0.40 -7.88 -16.33
CA LYS A 39 0.90 -7.28 -16.52
C LYS A 39 1.01 -6.02 -15.65
N PRO A 40 1.82 -6.02 -14.59
CA PRO A 40 2.02 -4.83 -13.78
C PRO A 40 2.85 -3.77 -14.53
N THR A 41 2.82 -2.53 -14.05
CA THR A 41 3.69 -1.45 -14.58
C THR A 41 5.15 -1.75 -14.33
N VAL A 42 5.47 -2.35 -13.17
CA VAL A 42 6.81 -2.79 -12.78
C VAL A 42 6.69 -4.13 -12.06
N GLY A 43 7.58 -5.06 -12.35
CA GLY A 43 7.63 -6.39 -11.74
C GLY A 43 7.24 -7.52 -12.71
N PRO A 44 7.19 -8.77 -12.22
CA PRO A 44 6.84 -9.94 -13.01
C PRO A 44 5.34 -9.99 -13.34
N ASP A 45 4.99 -10.69 -14.43
CA ASP A 45 3.60 -11.01 -14.78
C ASP A 45 2.93 -11.82 -13.66
N VAL A 46 1.64 -11.60 -13.44
CA VAL A 46 0.86 -12.26 -12.38
C VAL A 46 -0.27 -13.09 -12.99
N LEU A 47 -0.42 -14.34 -12.53
CA LEU A 47 -1.52 -15.21 -12.91
C LEU A 47 -2.72 -14.95 -11.98
N ASP A 48 -3.88 -14.68 -12.56
CA ASP A 48 -5.13 -14.56 -11.80
C ASP A 48 -5.73 -15.94 -11.52
N ILE A 49 -5.66 -16.36 -10.27
CA ILE A 49 -6.15 -17.66 -9.83
C ILE A 49 -7.48 -17.59 -9.06
N ARG A 50 -8.16 -16.43 -9.03
CA ARG A 50 -9.39 -16.24 -8.24
C ARG A 50 -10.50 -17.22 -8.60
N LYS A 51 -10.58 -17.64 -9.86
CA LYS A 51 -11.60 -18.58 -10.34
C LYS A 51 -11.17 -20.05 -10.24
N LEU A 52 -9.91 -20.34 -9.94
CA LEU A 52 -9.34 -21.67 -9.98
C LEU A 52 -10.10 -22.68 -9.11
N TYR A 53 -10.45 -22.29 -7.88
CA TYR A 53 -11.22 -23.16 -7.00
C TYR A 53 -12.63 -23.46 -7.55
N THR A 54 -13.31 -22.43 -8.06
CA THR A 54 -14.69 -22.58 -8.58
C THR A 54 -14.76 -23.44 -9.83
N GLU A 55 -13.74 -23.38 -10.70
CA GLU A 55 -13.73 -24.07 -11.99
C GLU A 55 -13.06 -25.44 -11.93
N ALA A 56 -12.04 -25.60 -11.11
CA ALA A 56 -11.20 -26.80 -11.04
C ALA A 56 -11.26 -27.55 -9.70
N ASP A 57 -11.90 -26.97 -8.68
CA ASP A 57 -11.95 -27.50 -7.29
C ASP A 57 -10.55 -27.76 -6.70
N VAL A 58 -9.59 -26.85 -6.98
CA VAL A 58 -8.18 -26.96 -6.58
C VAL A 58 -7.71 -25.66 -5.93
N PHE A 59 -6.98 -25.78 -4.82
CA PHE A 59 -6.27 -24.67 -4.18
C PHE A 59 -4.78 -24.67 -4.57
N THR A 60 -4.19 -23.50 -4.60
CA THR A 60 -2.74 -23.33 -4.65
C THR A 60 -2.14 -23.44 -3.25
N TYR A 61 -0.92 -23.97 -3.14
CA TYR A 61 -0.21 -24.07 -1.87
C TYR A 61 1.11 -23.31 -1.94
N ASP A 62 1.17 -22.18 -1.25
CA ASP A 62 2.35 -21.31 -1.16
C ASP A 62 2.42 -20.69 0.25
N PRO A 63 2.90 -21.44 1.28
CA PRO A 63 2.83 -21.02 2.69
C PRO A 63 3.64 -19.77 3.01
N GLY A 64 4.58 -19.38 2.19
CA GLY A 64 5.42 -18.20 2.40
C GLY A 64 5.07 -17.02 1.51
N PHE A 65 4.06 -17.13 0.67
CA PHE A 65 3.76 -16.16 -0.40
C PHE A 65 4.97 -15.83 -1.27
N THR A 66 5.82 -16.83 -1.49
CA THR A 66 7.08 -16.67 -2.23
C THR A 66 6.87 -16.47 -3.72
N SER A 67 5.75 -16.99 -4.25
CA SER A 67 5.38 -16.91 -5.66
C SER A 67 3.94 -16.45 -5.88
N THR A 68 3.29 -15.93 -4.84
CA THR A 68 1.88 -15.52 -4.88
C THR A 68 1.76 -14.03 -4.62
N ALA A 69 1.20 -13.29 -5.57
CA ALA A 69 0.81 -11.90 -5.37
C ALA A 69 -0.49 -11.83 -4.55
N ALA A 70 -0.41 -11.35 -3.31
CA ALA A 70 -1.55 -11.28 -2.39
C ALA A 70 -2.43 -10.05 -2.61
N CYS A 71 -1.89 -8.97 -3.18
CA CYS A 71 -2.61 -7.73 -3.45
C CYS A 71 -1.96 -6.94 -4.58
N GLU A 72 -2.69 -5.95 -5.05
CA GLU A 72 -2.24 -4.95 -6.01
C GLU A 72 -1.95 -3.63 -5.27
N SER A 73 -0.84 -2.98 -5.60
CA SER A 73 -0.46 -1.70 -4.98
C SER A 73 0.16 -0.76 -6.01
N ALA A 74 -0.32 0.50 -6.03
CA ALA A 74 0.28 1.59 -6.79
C ALA A 74 1.16 2.50 -5.91
N ILE A 75 1.40 2.13 -4.65
CA ILE A 75 2.09 2.99 -3.68
C ILE A 75 3.56 2.67 -3.62
N THR A 76 3.92 1.40 -3.46
CA THR A 76 5.29 0.98 -3.20
C THR A 76 5.69 -0.15 -4.14
N TYR A 77 6.89 -0.05 -4.70
CA TYR A 77 7.55 -1.14 -5.39
C TYR A 77 8.85 -1.48 -4.68
N ILE A 78 9.11 -2.77 -4.46
CA ILE A 78 10.32 -3.27 -3.83
C ILE A 78 10.89 -4.41 -4.68
N ASP A 79 12.15 -4.27 -5.05
CA ASP A 79 12.96 -5.36 -5.63
C ASP A 79 14.13 -5.63 -4.68
N GLY A 80 14.00 -6.69 -3.87
CA GLY A 80 15.02 -7.06 -2.88
C GLY A 80 16.32 -7.55 -3.49
N ASP A 81 16.26 -8.16 -4.67
CA ASP A 81 17.45 -8.70 -5.36
C ASP A 81 18.29 -7.57 -5.95
N LYS A 82 17.65 -6.52 -6.46
CA LYS A 82 18.33 -5.33 -6.97
C LYS A 82 18.57 -4.25 -5.92
N GLY A 83 17.93 -4.36 -4.74
CA GLY A 83 17.98 -3.34 -3.71
C GLY A 83 17.24 -2.05 -4.12
N GLU A 84 16.17 -2.16 -4.89
CA GLU A 84 15.39 -1.04 -5.40
C GLU A 84 14.10 -0.85 -4.59
N LEU A 85 13.86 0.38 -4.14
CA LEU A 85 12.63 0.79 -3.46
C LEU A 85 12.10 2.07 -4.09
N LEU A 86 10.86 2.03 -4.57
CA LEU A 86 10.17 3.19 -5.14
C LEU A 86 8.91 3.50 -4.34
N TYR A 87 8.69 4.78 -4.03
CA TYR A 87 7.43 5.30 -3.51
C TYR A 87 6.72 6.12 -4.58
N ARG A 88 5.57 5.65 -5.06
CA ARG A 88 4.82 6.28 -6.17
C ARG A 88 5.71 6.53 -7.41
N GLY A 89 6.71 5.66 -7.64
CA GLY A 89 7.67 5.78 -8.73
C GLY A 89 8.91 6.64 -8.44
N TYR A 90 9.00 7.25 -7.25
CA TYR A 90 10.18 8.00 -6.82
C TYR A 90 11.17 7.09 -6.08
N PRO A 91 12.47 7.08 -6.47
CA PRO A 91 13.49 6.33 -5.75
C PRO A 91 13.65 6.81 -4.31
N ILE A 92 13.77 5.86 -3.38
CA ILE A 92 13.85 6.18 -1.94
C ILE A 92 15.06 7.05 -1.59
N GLU A 93 16.18 6.88 -2.30
CA GLU A 93 17.40 7.65 -2.08
C GLU A 93 17.14 9.13 -2.33
N GLN A 94 16.39 9.48 -3.37
CA GLN A 94 16.06 10.87 -3.68
C GLN A 94 15.11 11.47 -2.64
N LEU A 95 14.13 10.69 -2.18
CA LEU A 95 13.19 11.13 -1.15
C LEU A 95 13.88 11.32 0.20
N ALA A 96 14.79 10.41 0.57
CA ALA A 96 15.53 10.48 1.84
C ALA A 96 16.46 11.72 1.91
N GLU A 97 17.06 12.10 0.79
CA GLU A 97 17.99 13.24 0.74
C GLU A 97 17.30 14.60 0.56
N LYS A 98 16.18 14.64 -0.19
CA LYS A 98 15.62 15.90 -0.72
C LYS A 98 14.23 16.22 -0.20
N SER A 99 13.58 15.31 0.52
CA SER A 99 12.21 15.48 0.97
C SER A 99 12.11 15.44 2.49
N THR A 100 11.16 16.18 3.02
CA THR A 100 10.78 16.10 4.43
C THR A 100 9.80 14.97 4.68
N HIS A 101 9.65 14.54 5.94
CA HIS A 101 8.68 13.50 6.32
C HIS A 101 7.25 13.82 5.84
N LEU A 102 6.80 15.08 5.99
CA LEU A 102 5.44 15.46 5.58
C LEU A 102 5.25 15.50 4.05
N GLU A 103 6.27 15.81 3.28
CA GLU A 103 6.24 15.70 1.82
C GLU A 103 6.10 14.25 1.38
N VAL A 104 6.82 13.32 2.02
CA VAL A 104 6.68 11.88 1.74
C VAL A 104 5.31 11.37 2.17
N CYS A 105 4.77 11.78 3.32
CA CYS A 105 3.41 11.46 3.72
C CYS A 105 2.39 11.94 2.69
N TYR A 106 2.54 13.16 2.20
CA TYR A 106 1.67 13.72 1.17
C TYR A 106 1.76 12.90 -0.13
N LEU A 107 2.97 12.57 -0.58
CA LEU A 107 3.21 11.74 -1.77
C LEU A 107 2.50 10.39 -1.66
N LEU A 108 2.63 9.70 -0.54
CA LEU A 108 2.01 8.38 -0.36
C LEU A 108 0.49 8.44 -0.36
N LEU A 109 -0.10 9.49 0.24
CA LEU A 109 -1.56 9.67 0.33
C LEU A 109 -2.17 10.15 -1.00
N TYR A 110 -1.53 11.12 -1.66
CA TYR A 110 -2.11 11.81 -2.81
C TYR A 110 -1.50 11.39 -4.16
N GLY A 111 -0.38 10.69 -4.16
CA GLY A 111 0.24 10.11 -5.35
C GLY A 111 1.26 11.00 -6.06
N GLU A 112 1.39 12.27 -5.67
CA GLU A 112 2.32 13.25 -6.24
C GLU A 112 2.97 14.08 -5.13
N LEU A 113 4.17 14.61 -5.39
CA LEU A 113 4.82 15.52 -4.45
C LEU A 113 4.05 16.84 -4.36
N PRO A 114 3.89 17.41 -3.15
CA PRO A 114 3.15 18.64 -2.97
C PRO A 114 3.89 19.85 -3.55
N ASN A 115 3.15 20.79 -4.11
CA ASN A 115 3.68 22.14 -4.30
C ASN A 115 3.71 22.92 -2.97
N ALA A 116 4.33 24.10 -2.94
CA ALA A 116 4.51 24.88 -1.71
C ALA A 116 3.20 25.20 -0.99
N ALA A 117 2.13 25.51 -1.71
CA ALA A 117 0.81 25.83 -1.14
C ALA A 117 0.15 24.56 -0.55
N GLN A 118 0.22 23.44 -1.25
CA GLN A 118 -0.30 22.16 -0.80
C GLN A 118 0.43 21.67 0.46
N LEU A 119 1.76 21.81 0.48
CA LEU A 119 2.57 21.43 1.64
C LEU A 119 2.23 22.29 2.86
N ALA A 120 2.07 23.61 2.67
CA ALA A 120 1.70 24.53 3.75
C ALA A 120 0.31 24.20 4.34
N ASP A 121 -0.68 23.93 3.50
CA ASP A 121 -2.02 23.53 3.93
C ASP A 121 -1.99 22.17 4.66
N PHE A 122 -1.34 21.17 4.08
CA PHE A 122 -1.19 19.83 4.67
C PHE A 122 -0.49 19.89 6.03
N THR A 123 0.64 20.60 6.11
CA THR A 123 1.37 20.82 7.37
C THR A 123 0.49 21.52 8.40
N GLY A 124 -0.24 22.56 8.01
CA GLY A 124 -1.16 23.26 8.88
C GLY A 124 -2.29 22.38 9.42
N ARG A 125 -2.83 21.49 8.59
CA ARG A 125 -3.83 20.49 9.03
C ARG A 125 -3.26 19.51 10.01
N VAL A 126 -2.12 18.89 9.71
CA VAL A 126 -1.46 17.93 10.61
C VAL A 126 -1.14 18.57 11.95
N THR A 127 -0.54 19.77 11.95
CA THR A 127 -0.15 20.47 13.18
C THR A 127 -1.35 20.79 14.08
N ARG A 128 -2.50 21.13 13.50
CA ARG A 128 -3.74 21.42 14.27
C ARG A 128 -4.41 20.17 14.84
N HIS A 129 -4.05 18.97 14.40
CA HIS A 129 -4.60 17.68 14.86
C HIS A 129 -3.62 16.87 15.73
N THR A 130 -2.69 17.53 16.41
CA THR A 130 -1.71 16.87 17.29
C THR A 130 -2.18 16.71 18.73
N MET A 131 -3.30 17.32 19.11
CA MET A 131 -3.84 17.19 20.47
C MET A 131 -4.70 15.94 20.59
N VAL A 132 -4.50 15.20 21.65
CA VAL A 132 -5.30 14.05 22.01
C VAL A 132 -6.33 14.38 23.09
N HIS A 133 -7.40 13.59 23.18
CA HIS A 133 -8.43 13.75 24.19
C HIS A 133 -7.85 13.65 25.60
N GLU A 134 -8.29 14.51 26.54
CA GLU A 134 -7.76 14.57 27.90
C GLU A 134 -7.83 13.23 28.66
N GLN A 135 -8.84 12.41 28.40
CA GLN A 135 -8.99 11.09 29.01
C GLN A 135 -7.85 10.12 28.65
N MET A 136 -7.11 10.37 27.59
CA MET A 136 -5.94 9.57 27.23
C MET A 136 -4.84 9.61 28.31
N HIS A 137 -4.77 10.67 29.11
CA HIS A 137 -3.84 10.73 30.26
C HIS A 137 -4.10 9.63 31.27
N TYR A 138 -5.37 9.30 31.54
CA TYR A 138 -5.72 8.22 32.45
C TYR A 138 -5.36 6.86 31.85
N PHE A 139 -5.57 6.71 30.55
CA PHE A 139 -5.19 5.50 29.84
C PHE A 139 -3.67 5.25 29.90
N PHE A 140 -2.86 6.28 29.66
CA PHE A 140 -1.40 6.20 29.79
C PHE A 140 -0.95 5.83 31.20
N ARG A 141 -1.61 6.31 32.25
CA ARG A 141 -1.30 5.99 33.63
C ARG A 141 -1.57 4.52 34.01
N GLY A 142 -2.39 3.83 33.24
CA GLY A 142 -2.70 2.41 33.44
C GLY A 142 -1.55 1.47 33.04
N PHE A 143 -0.60 1.92 32.26
CA PHE A 143 0.53 1.10 31.88
C PHE A 143 1.59 1.04 32.98
N ARG A 144 2.27 -0.09 33.06
CA ARG A 144 3.43 -0.23 33.95
C ARG A 144 4.58 0.67 33.45
N ARG A 145 5.42 1.14 34.39
CA ARG A 145 6.57 2.00 34.05
C ARG A 145 7.64 1.30 33.20
N ASP A 146 7.71 -0.02 33.29
CA ASP A 146 8.62 -0.90 32.55
C ASP A 146 7.97 -1.53 31.31
N ALA A 147 6.78 -1.06 30.90
CA ALA A 147 6.12 -1.55 29.71
C ALA A 147 6.94 -1.23 28.44
N HIS A 148 7.00 -2.20 27.52
CA HIS A 148 7.69 -1.97 26.25
C HIS A 148 6.98 -0.87 25.44
N PRO A 149 7.71 0.16 24.92
CA PRO A 149 7.10 1.30 24.21
C PRO A 149 6.16 0.90 23.07
N MET A 150 6.52 -0.14 22.30
CA MET A 150 5.67 -0.62 21.20
C MET A 150 4.37 -1.25 21.70
N ALA A 151 4.40 -1.98 22.83
CA ALA A 151 3.18 -2.53 23.41
C ALA A 151 2.25 -1.41 23.90
N THR A 152 2.82 -0.38 24.54
CA THR A 152 2.08 0.83 24.91
C THR A 152 1.49 1.52 23.67
N MET A 153 2.26 1.69 22.59
CA MET A 153 1.79 2.30 21.35
C MET A 153 0.61 1.55 20.73
N VAL A 154 0.67 0.22 20.65
CA VAL A 154 -0.43 -0.61 20.14
C VAL A 154 -1.70 -0.39 20.97
N GLY A 155 -1.60 -0.42 22.31
CA GLY A 155 -2.73 -0.19 23.19
C GLY A 155 -3.32 1.21 23.06
N VAL A 156 -2.48 2.24 22.98
CA VAL A 156 -2.90 3.64 22.86
C VAL A 156 -3.59 3.90 21.53
N VAL A 157 -3.01 3.46 20.41
CA VAL A 157 -3.60 3.64 19.08
C VAL A 157 -4.95 2.93 18.99
N GLY A 158 -5.07 1.71 19.54
CA GLY A 158 -6.35 1.01 19.61
C GLY A 158 -7.38 1.75 20.46
N ALA A 159 -6.98 2.32 21.62
CA ALA A 159 -7.86 3.08 22.48
C ALA A 159 -8.33 4.38 21.84
N MET A 160 -7.52 5.03 21.00
CA MET A 160 -7.89 6.26 20.30
C MET A 160 -9.14 6.10 19.44
N VAL A 161 -9.38 4.92 18.90
CA VAL A 161 -10.61 4.62 18.12
C VAL A 161 -11.88 4.91 18.93
N ALA A 162 -11.86 4.70 20.26
CA ALA A 162 -12.99 4.96 21.12
C ALA A 162 -13.26 6.47 21.37
N PHE A 163 -12.27 7.33 21.08
CA PHE A 163 -12.38 8.78 21.27
C PHE A 163 -12.57 9.55 19.96
N TYR A 164 -12.13 8.98 18.86
CA TYR A 164 -12.14 9.60 17.55
C TYR A 164 -12.79 8.63 16.55
N HIS A 165 -14.11 8.58 16.54
CA HIS A 165 -14.83 7.90 15.48
C HIS A 165 -15.53 8.97 14.65
N ASP A 166 -15.20 8.98 13.39
CA ASP A 166 -15.98 9.67 12.39
C ASP A 166 -17.21 8.82 12.10
N SER A 167 -18.33 9.30 12.52
CA SER A 167 -19.64 8.71 12.25
C SER A 167 -20.19 9.20 10.91
#